data_3adc8c0cae3d38ada2323862b1dfda29
#
_entry.id   3adc8c0cae3d38ada2323862b1dfda29
#
_cell.length_a   1.000
_cell.length_b   1.000
_cell.length_c   1.000
_cell.angle_alpha   90.00
_cell.angle_beta   90.00
_cell.angle_gamma   90.00
#
_symmetry.space_group_name_H-M   'P 1'
#
loop_
_entity.id
_entity.type
_entity.pdbx_description
1 polymer ?
#
loop_
_entity_poly.entity_id
_entity_poly.type
_entity_poly.pdbx_seq_one_letter_code
_entity_poly.pdbx_strand_id
1 'polypeptide(L)'
;MKLLFVSAALFVAGTLCAQETSRLAVSGGAGFTAPVGTTGRNLDYGWNIAGGVGFNLNSYLGVMADLNYTSMGINNATLTSLGYGGGNLNVFSATLDPVVHLNPRGHVDVYLIGGGGLYHRYQEFTQPTVAVGTVFNPFFGFYPVGFPANQVVASNSVNKPGVNGGMGVAFGSKWHGKFFAEARYHRIFMNGSHTDYLPITFGFRR
;
A
#
# COMPACT_ATOMS: atom_id res chain seq x y z
N MET A 1 -21.71 -10.74 10.94
CA MET A 1 -21.99 -9.36 10.57
C MET A 1 -20.83 -8.65 9.84
N LYS A 2 -19.55 -8.88 10.16
CA LYS A 2 -18.41 -8.19 9.51
C LYS A 2 -18.16 -8.58 8.04
N LEU A 3 -18.48 -9.80 7.63
CA LEU A 3 -18.33 -10.24 6.23
C LEU A 3 -19.39 -9.67 5.27
N LEU A 4 -20.57 -9.36 5.77
CA LEU A 4 -21.66 -8.77 4.96
C LEU A 4 -21.36 -7.33 4.53
N PHE A 5 -20.62 -6.58 5.33
CA PHE A 5 -20.22 -5.20 4.97
C PHE A 5 -19.12 -5.15 3.89
N VAL A 6 -18.21 -6.13 3.87
CA VAL A 6 -17.14 -6.21 2.86
C VAL A 6 -17.72 -6.60 1.49
N SER A 7 -18.68 -7.53 1.47
CA SER A 7 -19.37 -7.92 0.22
C SER A 7 -20.29 -6.82 -0.31
N ALA A 8 -20.94 -6.05 0.55
CA ALA A 8 -21.76 -4.90 0.14
C ALA A 8 -20.90 -3.77 -0.46
N ALA A 9 -19.72 -3.49 0.10
CA ALA A 9 -18.80 -2.49 -0.43
C ALA A 9 -18.23 -2.88 -1.81
N LEU A 10 -17.96 -4.16 -2.04
CA LEU A 10 -17.56 -4.66 -3.38
C LEU A 10 -18.69 -4.60 -4.40
N PHE A 11 -19.94 -4.81 -3.98
CA PHE A 11 -21.10 -4.76 -4.88
C PHE A 11 -21.46 -3.33 -5.27
N VAL A 12 -21.33 -2.36 -4.36
CA VAL A 12 -21.53 -0.93 -4.64
C VAL A 12 -20.48 -0.40 -5.62
N ALA A 13 -19.22 -0.85 -5.53
CA ALA A 13 -18.19 -0.51 -6.50
C ALA A 13 -18.49 -1.05 -7.90
N GLY A 14 -19.16 -2.19 -8.02
CA GLY A 14 -19.52 -2.80 -9.32
C GLY A 14 -20.68 -2.09 -10.04
N THR A 15 -21.63 -1.49 -9.32
CA THR A 15 -22.81 -0.85 -9.92
C THR A 15 -22.59 0.60 -10.36
N LEU A 16 -21.55 1.27 -9.84
CA LEU A 16 -21.15 2.62 -10.28
C LEU A 16 -20.48 2.64 -11.67
N CYS A 17 -20.13 1.48 -12.22
CA CYS A 17 -19.48 1.37 -13.55
C CYS A 17 -20.45 1.43 -14.75
N ALA A 18 -21.75 1.62 -14.56
CA ALA A 18 -22.77 1.45 -15.60
C ALA A 18 -23.33 2.74 -16.22
N GLN A 19 -22.77 3.93 -15.89
CA GLN A 19 -23.27 5.17 -16.47
C GLN A 19 -22.26 5.81 -17.43
N GLU A 20 -22.74 6.08 -18.63
CA GLU A 20 -22.04 6.75 -19.71
C GLU A 20 -21.49 8.12 -19.32
N THR A 21 -20.34 8.42 -19.87
CA THR A 21 -19.49 9.60 -19.72
C THR A 21 -18.57 9.52 -18.49
N SER A 22 -17.44 8.91 -18.72
CA SER A 22 -16.41 8.64 -17.72
C SER A 22 -15.71 9.89 -17.15
N ARG A 23 -16.41 10.65 -16.35
CA ARG A 23 -15.77 11.57 -15.43
C ARG A 23 -15.24 10.85 -14.20
N LEU A 24 -15.80 9.68 -13.89
CA LEU A 24 -15.36 8.84 -12.77
C LEU A 24 -14.17 7.98 -13.21
N ALA A 25 -13.09 8.05 -12.45
CA ALA A 25 -11.93 7.21 -12.59
C ALA A 25 -11.83 6.24 -11.41
N VAL A 26 -11.53 4.98 -11.69
CA VAL A 26 -11.27 3.97 -10.66
C VAL A 26 -9.95 3.29 -11.01
N SER A 27 -9.10 3.10 -10.02
CA SER A 27 -7.81 2.44 -10.19
C SER A 27 -7.59 1.39 -9.12
N GLY A 28 -6.82 0.36 -9.45
CA GLY A 28 -6.35 -0.64 -8.51
C GLY A 28 -5.07 -1.28 -9.01
N GLY A 29 -4.16 -1.56 -8.09
CA GLY A 29 -2.87 -2.13 -8.45
C GLY A 29 -2.10 -2.63 -7.25
N ALA A 30 -0.99 -3.30 -7.54
CA ALA A 30 -0.04 -3.79 -6.57
C ALA A 30 1.39 -3.66 -7.12
N GLY A 31 2.36 -3.74 -6.26
CA GLY A 31 3.75 -3.61 -6.67
C GLY A 31 4.74 -3.76 -5.53
N PHE A 32 5.89 -3.16 -5.70
CA PHE A 32 6.95 -3.17 -4.71
C PHE A 32 7.26 -1.76 -4.23
N THR A 33 7.84 -1.67 -3.04
CA THR A 33 8.20 -0.39 -2.41
C THR A 33 9.67 -0.40 -2.05
N ALA A 34 10.37 0.66 -2.45
CA ALA A 34 11.75 0.92 -2.07
C ALA A 34 11.78 2.00 -0.98
N PRO A 35 12.32 1.71 0.21
CA PRO A 35 12.62 2.76 1.18
C PRO A 35 13.77 3.60 0.65
N VAL A 36 13.71 4.93 0.81
CA VAL A 36 14.69 5.87 0.25
C VAL A 36 15.27 6.79 1.33
N GLY A 37 16.38 7.44 1.01
CA GLY A 37 17.04 8.36 1.93
C GLY A 37 17.50 7.70 3.23
N THR A 38 17.29 8.37 4.36
CA THR A 38 17.64 7.84 5.68
C THR A 38 16.80 6.62 6.08
N THR A 39 15.57 6.53 5.58
CA THR A 39 14.67 5.39 5.78
C THR A 39 15.25 4.10 5.17
N GLY A 40 15.87 4.20 3.99
CA GLY A 40 16.49 3.06 3.29
C GLY A 40 17.71 2.44 3.99
N ARG A 41 18.25 3.10 5.02
CA ARG A 41 19.33 2.50 5.83
C ARG A 41 18.83 1.46 6.83
N ASN A 42 17.56 1.57 7.24
CA ASN A 42 16.97 0.79 8.31
C ASN A 42 15.87 -0.17 7.84
N LEU A 43 15.39 0.00 6.62
CA LEU A 43 14.31 -0.79 6.05
C LEU A 43 14.76 -1.50 4.77
N ASP A 44 14.22 -2.68 4.55
CA ASP A 44 14.37 -3.44 3.33
C ASP A 44 13.21 -3.17 2.36
N TYR A 45 13.37 -3.62 1.12
CA TYR A 45 12.30 -3.55 0.13
C TYR A 45 11.04 -4.24 0.63
N GLY A 46 9.89 -3.73 0.18
CA GLY A 46 8.60 -4.25 0.55
C GLY A 46 7.65 -4.35 -0.64
N TRP A 47 6.39 -4.59 -0.34
CA TRP A 47 5.32 -4.64 -1.32
C TRP A 47 4.26 -3.58 -1.00
N ASN A 48 3.46 -3.25 -2.01
CA ASN A 48 2.33 -2.34 -1.84
C ASN A 48 1.10 -2.83 -2.60
N ILE A 49 -0.05 -2.38 -2.13
CA ILE A 49 -1.33 -2.47 -2.82
C ILE A 49 -2.02 -1.12 -2.75
N ALA A 50 -2.54 -0.66 -3.87
CA ALA A 50 -3.18 0.63 -3.97
C ALA A 50 -4.53 0.52 -4.67
N GLY A 51 -5.45 1.39 -4.29
CA GLY A 51 -6.74 1.55 -4.94
C GLY A 51 -7.22 2.98 -4.80
N GLY A 52 -7.86 3.50 -5.83
CA GLY A 52 -8.33 4.87 -5.82
C GLY A 52 -9.60 5.07 -6.64
N VAL A 53 -10.30 6.11 -6.27
CA VAL A 53 -11.44 6.65 -7.02
C VAL A 53 -11.20 8.12 -7.29
N GLY A 54 -11.58 8.58 -8.45
CA GLY A 54 -11.33 9.95 -8.84
C GLY A 54 -12.36 10.52 -9.78
N PHE A 55 -12.20 11.80 -10.01
CA PHE A 55 -13.07 12.55 -10.89
C PHE A 55 -12.22 13.36 -11.88
N ASN A 56 -12.43 13.14 -13.18
CA ASN A 56 -11.79 13.90 -14.22
C ASN A 56 -12.55 15.20 -14.47
N LEU A 57 -11.95 16.33 -14.16
CA LEU A 57 -12.50 17.66 -14.41
C LEU A 57 -12.56 17.95 -15.93
N ASN A 58 -11.51 17.57 -16.63
CA ASN A 58 -11.40 17.62 -18.08
C ASN A 58 -10.44 16.51 -18.56
N SER A 59 -10.11 16.49 -19.86
CA SER A 59 -9.21 15.48 -20.41
C SER A 59 -7.79 15.53 -19.85
N TYR A 60 -7.34 16.66 -19.31
CA TYR A 60 -5.98 16.88 -18.83
C TYR A 60 -5.86 16.91 -17.31
N LEU A 61 -6.94 17.21 -16.60
CA LEU A 61 -6.93 17.40 -15.15
C LEU A 61 -7.95 16.48 -14.48
N GLY A 62 -7.54 15.84 -13.41
CA GLY A 62 -8.37 15.04 -12.54
C GLY A 62 -7.95 15.18 -11.08
N VAL A 63 -8.75 14.65 -10.20
CA VAL A 63 -8.46 14.50 -8.76
C VAL A 63 -8.77 13.07 -8.37
N MET A 64 -7.83 12.42 -7.68
CA MET A 64 -7.97 11.06 -7.16
C MET A 64 -7.97 11.08 -5.63
N ALA A 65 -8.82 10.25 -5.05
CA ALA A 65 -8.74 9.86 -3.65
C ALA A 65 -8.16 8.45 -3.62
N ASP A 66 -6.96 8.32 -3.09
CA ASP A 66 -6.18 7.09 -3.12
C ASP A 66 -6.01 6.51 -1.72
N LEU A 67 -6.15 5.20 -1.62
CA LEU A 67 -5.79 4.38 -0.48
C LEU A 67 -4.60 3.51 -0.86
N ASN A 68 -3.56 3.54 -0.06
CA ASN A 68 -2.39 2.70 -0.28
C ASN A 68 -1.99 2.00 1.02
N TYR A 69 -1.68 0.73 0.92
CA TYR A 69 -1.06 -0.06 1.97
C TYR A 69 0.31 -0.52 1.51
N THR A 70 1.32 -0.26 2.33
CA THR A 70 2.72 -0.63 2.08
C THR A 70 3.25 -1.39 3.29
N SER A 71 3.95 -2.49 3.05
CA SER A 71 4.65 -3.28 4.08
C SER A 71 6.11 -3.43 3.70
N MET A 72 7.00 -3.02 4.61
CA MET A 72 8.47 -3.07 4.44
C MET A 72 9.10 -3.81 5.62
N GLY A 73 10.11 -4.64 5.37
CA GLY A 73 10.89 -5.31 6.41
C GLY A 73 11.84 -4.33 7.11
N ILE A 74 12.14 -4.60 8.38
CA ILE A 74 13.23 -3.89 9.08
C ILE A 74 14.53 -4.65 8.79
N ASN A 75 15.56 -3.90 8.40
CA ASN A 75 16.86 -4.44 8.02
C ASN A 75 17.50 -5.23 9.19
N ASN A 76 18.13 -6.36 8.86
CA ASN A 76 18.77 -7.25 9.84
C ASN A 76 19.84 -6.55 10.69
N ALA A 77 20.62 -5.63 10.14
CA ALA A 77 21.62 -4.88 10.89
C ALA A 77 20.96 -4.01 11.98
N THR A 78 19.84 -3.38 11.65
CA THR A 78 19.03 -2.59 12.60
C THR A 78 18.41 -3.50 13.68
N LEU A 79 17.83 -4.64 13.27
CA LEU A 79 17.25 -5.62 14.20
C LEU A 79 18.27 -6.14 15.20
N THR A 80 19.45 -6.53 14.71
CA THR A 80 20.56 -7.03 15.56
C THR A 80 21.02 -5.95 16.55
N SER A 81 21.14 -4.69 16.11
CA SER A 81 21.55 -3.59 16.99
C SER A 81 20.53 -3.29 18.08
N LEU A 82 19.26 -3.58 17.84
CA LEU A 82 18.16 -3.39 18.78
C LEU A 82 17.82 -4.65 19.60
N GLY A 83 18.46 -5.79 19.30
CA GLY A 83 18.25 -7.05 20.01
C GLY A 83 16.94 -7.77 19.64
N TYR A 84 16.37 -7.48 18.46
CA TYR A 84 15.16 -8.13 17.96
C TYR A 84 15.47 -9.15 16.87
N GLY A 85 14.66 -10.21 16.79
CA GLY A 85 14.81 -11.25 15.78
C GLY A 85 14.11 -10.96 14.46
N GLY A 86 13.16 -10.00 14.43
CA GLY A 86 12.41 -9.61 13.24
C GLY A 86 11.60 -8.34 13.46
N GLY A 87 11.08 -7.77 12.40
CA GLY A 87 10.20 -6.61 12.48
C GLY A 87 9.74 -6.12 11.11
N ASN A 88 8.60 -5.45 11.11
CA ASN A 88 7.98 -4.87 9.92
C ASN A 88 7.54 -3.45 10.17
N LEU A 89 7.56 -2.64 9.12
CA LEU A 89 6.95 -1.34 9.04
C LEU A 89 5.80 -1.39 8.05
N ASN A 90 4.59 -1.18 8.54
CA ASN A 90 3.38 -1.10 7.74
C ASN A 90 2.89 0.34 7.69
N VAL A 91 2.53 0.80 6.50
CA VAL A 91 2.00 2.14 6.29
C VAL A 91 0.69 2.04 5.52
N PHE A 92 -0.37 2.54 6.11
CA PHE A 92 -1.64 2.78 5.43
C PHE A 92 -1.78 4.27 5.17
N SER A 93 -2.07 4.67 3.96
CA SER A 93 -2.27 6.07 3.58
C SER A 93 -3.61 6.30 2.90
N ALA A 94 -4.19 7.45 3.18
CA ALA A 94 -5.36 8.00 2.49
C ALA A 94 -4.99 9.41 2.02
N THR A 95 -4.98 9.62 0.71
CA THR A 95 -4.50 10.84 0.08
C THR A 95 -5.49 11.41 -0.92
N LEU A 96 -5.41 12.72 -1.15
CA LEU A 96 -6.10 13.42 -2.24
C LEU A 96 -5.04 13.98 -3.18
N ASP A 97 -5.11 13.54 -4.42
CA ASP A 97 -4.04 13.69 -5.38
C ASP A 97 -4.57 14.30 -6.70
N PRO A 98 -4.29 15.56 -7.00
CA PRO A 98 -4.38 16.12 -8.34
C PRO A 98 -3.59 15.29 -9.35
N VAL A 99 -4.19 15.04 -10.50
CA VAL A 99 -3.59 14.31 -11.62
C VAL A 99 -3.58 15.20 -12.85
N VAL A 100 -2.42 15.29 -13.50
CA VAL A 100 -2.23 16.03 -14.74
C VAL A 100 -1.83 15.05 -15.83
N HIS A 101 -2.71 14.86 -16.81
CA HIS A 101 -2.48 14.01 -17.98
C HIS A 101 -1.77 14.82 -19.07
N LEU A 102 -0.61 14.35 -19.52
CA LEU A 102 0.20 15.03 -20.52
C LEU A 102 -0.21 14.63 -21.95
N ASN A 103 -0.67 13.40 -22.14
CA ASN A 103 -1.12 12.89 -23.45
C ASN A 103 -2.42 12.08 -23.33
N PRO A 104 -3.55 12.68 -22.92
CA PRO A 104 -4.78 11.95 -22.60
C PRO A 104 -5.48 11.33 -23.83
N ARG A 105 -5.14 11.81 -25.05
CA ARG A 105 -5.73 11.33 -26.32
C ARG A 105 -4.92 10.25 -26.99
N GLY A 106 -3.66 10.05 -26.58
CA GLY A 106 -2.78 9.02 -27.11
C GLY A 106 -3.12 7.60 -26.64
N HIS A 107 -2.55 6.61 -27.30
CA HIS A 107 -2.61 5.21 -26.86
C HIS A 107 -1.79 5.01 -25.56
N VAL A 108 -0.80 5.86 -25.36
CA VAL A 108 0.01 5.95 -24.14
C VAL A 108 -0.23 7.31 -23.53
N ASP A 109 -0.70 7.33 -22.30
CA ASP A 109 -0.96 8.53 -21.51
C ASP A 109 0.08 8.61 -20.41
N VAL A 110 0.90 9.64 -20.44
CA VAL A 110 1.84 9.97 -19.38
C VAL A 110 1.16 10.98 -18.45
N TYR A 111 1.24 10.77 -17.15
CA TYR A 111 0.62 11.66 -16.19
C TYR A 111 1.54 11.94 -14.99
N LEU A 112 1.31 13.11 -14.41
CA LEU A 112 1.88 13.50 -13.12
C LEU A 112 0.77 13.42 -12.07
N ILE A 113 1.14 12.97 -10.89
CA ILE A 113 0.22 12.84 -9.76
C ILE A 113 0.94 13.28 -8.49
N GLY A 114 0.24 13.94 -7.60
CA GLY A 114 0.83 14.32 -6.34
C GLY A 114 -0.16 15.07 -5.48
N GLY A 115 0.01 14.96 -4.18
CA GLY A 115 -0.90 15.57 -3.22
C GLY A 115 -0.49 15.31 -1.79
N GLY A 116 -1.46 15.14 -0.92
CA GLY A 116 -1.20 14.92 0.48
C GLY A 116 -2.36 14.25 1.20
N GLY A 117 -2.10 13.81 2.41
CA GLY A 117 -3.10 13.12 3.19
C GLY A 117 -2.62 12.65 4.55
N LEU A 118 -3.33 11.67 5.07
CA LEU A 118 -3.06 11.06 6.36
C LEU A 118 -2.39 9.71 6.16
N TYR A 119 -1.38 9.46 6.99
CA TYR A 119 -0.59 8.24 6.99
C TYR A 119 -0.65 7.62 8.37
N HIS A 120 -1.13 6.39 8.45
CA HIS A 120 -1.08 5.55 9.64
C HIS A 120 0.13 4.64 9.51
N ARG A 121 1.15 4.90 10.32
CA ARG A 121 2.38 4.09 10.39
C ARG A 121 2.29 3.15 11.57
N TYR A 122 2.43 1.85 11.31
CA TYR A 122 2.48 0.80 12.32
C TYR A 122 3.80 0.03 12.19
N GLN A 123 4.58 0.05 13.25
CA GLN A 123 5.86 -0.66 13.35
C GLN A 123 5.77 -1.72 14.43
N GLU A 124 6.24 -2.92 14.10
CA GLU A 124 6.28 -4.04 15.04
C GLU A 124 7.66 -4.69 15.04
N PHE A 125 8.04 -5.17 16.20
CA PHE A 125 9.24 -5.96 16.43
C PHE A 125 8.85 -7.32 16.97
N THR A 126 9.49 -8.36 16.45
CA THR A 126 9.19 -9.74 16.80
C THR A 126 10.44 -10.44 17.34
N GLN A 127 10.22 -11.43 18.22
CA GLN A 127 11.27 -12.35 18.63
C GLN A 127 10.84 -13.79 18.33
N PRO A 128 11.79 -14.65 17.91
CA PRO A 128 11.55 -16.07 17.79
C PRO A 128 11.14 -16.64 19.15
N THR A 129 10.08 -17.43 19.14
CA THR A 129 9.59 -18.16 20.31
C THR A 129 9.15 -19.55 19.90
N VAL A 130 8.82 -20.39 20.86
CA VAL A 130 8.24 -21.70 20.63
C VAL A 130 6.80 -21.68 21.14
N ALA A 131 5.87 -21.73 20.20
CA ALA A 131 4.47 -21.96 20.53
C ALA A 131 4.22 -23.45 20.77
N VAL A 132 3.46 -23.80 21.79
CA VAL A 132 3.08 -25.17 22.08
C VAL A 132 1.69 -25.41 21.52
N GLY A 133 1.59 -26.33 20.58
CA GLY A 133 0.33 -26.83 20.03
C GLY A 133 0.12 -28.30 20.39
N THR A 134 -1.11 -28.79 20.21
CA THR A 134 -1.44 -30.20 20.44
C THR A 134 -1.64 -30.91 19.10
N VAL A 135 -0.93 -32.00 18.89
CA VAL A 135 -1.04 -32.85 17.71
C VAL A 135 -1.64 -34.18 18.10
N PHE A 136 -2.56 -34.69 17.30
CA PHE A 136 -3.13 -36.02 17.48
C PHE A 136 -2.29 -37.07 16.74
N ASN A 137 -1.90 -38.10 17.46
CA ASN A 137 -1.27 -39.29 16.90
C ASN A 137 -2.16 -40.52 17.18
N PRO A 138 -2.48 -41.35 16.18
CA PRO A 138 -3.37 -42.50 16.33
C PRO A 138 -2.90 -43.52 17.37
N PHE A 139 -1.60 -43.58 17.66
CA PHE A 139 -1.01 -44.54 18.59
C PHE A 139 -0.83 -43.99 20.01
N PHE A 140 -0.59 -42.67 20.15
CA PHE A 140 -0.25 -42.01 21.41
C PHE A 140 -1.31 -41.02 21.90
N GLY A 141 -2.36 -40.79 21.10
CA GLY A 141 -3.37 -39.77 21.40
C GLY A 141 -2.87 -38.36 21.17
N PHE A 142 -3.36 -37.40 21.97
CA PHE A 142 -2.97 -36.00 21.91
C PHE A 142 -1.70 -35.79 22.73
N TYR A 143 -0.68 -35.15 22.09
CA TYR A 143 0.54 -34.76 22.78
C TYR A 143 0.99 -33.34 22.38
N PRO A 144 1.64 -32.59 23.29
CA PRO A 144 2.12 -31.25 22.99
C PRO A 144 3.35 -31.30 22.09
N VAL A 145 3.36 -30.41 21.08
CA VAL A 145 4.50 -30.20 20.17
C VAL A 145 4.84 -28.74 20.12
N GLY A 146 6.14 -28.43 20.20
CA GLY A 146 6.64 -27.09 20.02
C GLY A 146 6.77 -26.74 18.53
N PHE A 147 6.21 -25.59 18.13
CA PHE A 147 6.35 -25.03 16.78
C PHE A 147 7.12 -23.72 16.84
N PRO A 148 8.06 -23.48 15.89
CA PRO A 148 8.67 -22.16 15.76
C PRO A 148 7.59 -21.10 15.51
N ALA A 149 7.59 -20.04 16.29
CA ALA A 149 6.65 -18.94 16.19
C ALA A 149 7.39 -17.60 16.39
N ASN A 150 6.81 -16.50 15.89
CA ASN A 150 7.28 -15.17 16.17
C ASN A 150 6.28 -14.47 17.08
N GLN A 151 6.76 -13.95 18.20
CA GLN A 151 5.96 -13.17 19.12
C GLN A 151 6.25 -11.69 18.94
N VAL A 152 5.21 -10.86 18.79
CA VAL A 152 5.35 -9.40 18.82
C VAL A 152 5.69 -8.96 20.23
N VAL A 153 6.87 -8.38 20.41
CA VAL A 153 7.38 -7.94 21.72
C VAL A 153 7.32 -6.44 21.89
N ALA A 154 7.26 -5.68 20.79
CA ALA A 154 7.05 -4.24 20.81
C ALA A 154 6.30 -3.79 19.57
N SER A 155 5.42 -2.83 19.71
CA SER A 155 4.72 -2.19 18.59
C SER A 155 4.51 -0.71 18.86
N ASN A 156 4.53 0.08 17.78
CA ASN A 156 4.26 1.51 17.85
C ASN A 156 3.42 1.92 16.65
N SER A 157 2.35 2.66 16.89
CA SER A 157 1.51 3.21 15.83
C SER A 157 1.35 4.71 15.97
N VAL A 158 1.42 5.42 14.84
CA VAL A 158 1.21 6.86 14.82
C VAL A 158 0.46 7.28 13.55
N ASN A 159 -0.37 8.32 13.70
CA ASN A 159 -1.01 8.99 12.58
C ASN A 159 -0.26 10.30 12.31
N LYS A 160 0.15 10.50 11.08
CA LYS A 160 0.92 11.69 10.68
C LYS A 160 0.45 12.19 9.31
N PRO A 161 0.51 13.51 9.09
CA PRO A 161 0.34 14.06 7.75
C PRO A 161 1.55 13.73 6.89
N GLY A 162 1.33 13.69 5.58
CA GLY A 162 2.40 13.51 4.62
C GLY A 162 1.99 13.99 3.24
N VAL A 163 2.96 14.01 2.35
CA VAL A 163 2.79 14.39 0.96
C VAL A 163 3.32 13.31 0.05
N ASN A 164 2.81 13.29 -1.16
CA ASN A 164 3.30 12.40 -2.19
C ASN A 164 3.43 13.15 -3.53
N GLY A 165 4.25 12.60 -4.42
CA GLY A 165 4.39 13.10 -5.77
C GLY A 165 5.08 12.07 -6.65
N GLY A 166 4.61 11.96 -7.88
CA GLY A 166 5.12 10.96 -8.79
C GLY A 166 4.63 11.11 -10.22
N MET A 167 4.94 10.11 -11.00
CA MET A 167 4.55 10.02 -12.38
C MET A 167 4.12 8.60 -12.74
N GLY A 168 3.29 8.49 -13.75
CA GLY A 168 2.88 7.21 -14.27
C GLY A 168 2.67 7.24 -15.77
N VAL A 169 2.61 6.05 -16.32
CA VAL A 169 2.24 5.80 -17.71
C VAL A 169 1.04 4.85 -17.72
N ALA A 170 0.06 5.18 -18.55
CA ALA A 170 -1.11 4.33 -18.74
C ALA A 170 -1.28 4.00 -20.23
N PHE A 171 -1.50 2.75 -20.56
CA PHE A 171 -1.65 2.26 -21.92
C PHE A 171 -2.88 1.34 -22.03
N GLY A 172 -3.61 1.50 -23.10
CA GLY A 172 -4.84 0.74 -23.37
C GLY A 172 -5.90 1.55 -24.09
N SER A 173 -7.10 1.02 -24.13
CA SER A 173 -8.23 1.63 -24.81
C SER A 173 -9.10 2.40 -23.82
N LYS A 174 -9.66 3.51 -24.25
CA LYS A 174 -10.63 4.29 -23.47
C LYS A 174 -11.91 3.50 -23.14
N TRP A 175 -12.24 2.51 -23.93
CA TRP A 175 -13.47 1.72 -23.79
C TRP A 175 -13.30 0.53 -22.83
N HIS A 176 -12.11 -0.05 -22.74
CA HIS A 176 -11.83 -1.26 -21.96
C HIS A 176 -10.98 -1.01 -20.73
N GLY A 177 -10.56 0.26 -20.50
CA GLY A 177 -9.64 0.64 -19.43
C GLY A 177 -8.18 0.58 -19.84
N LYS A 178 -7.30 1.04 -18.98
CA LYS A 178 -5.86 1.17 -19.21
C LYS A 178 -5.07 0.44 -18.15
N PHE A 179 -4.06 -0.30 -18.56
CA PHE A 179 -3.00 -0.71 -17.66
C PHE A 179 -2.13 0.48 -17.31
N PHE A 180 -1.66 0.55 -16.08
CA PHE A 180 -0.75 1.61 -15.66
C PHE A 180 0.46 1.06 -14.90
N ALA A 181 1.56 1.81 -15.00
CA ALA A 181 2.72 1.71 -14.14
C ALA A 181 2.99 3.09 -13.56
N GLU A 182 3.13 3.18 -12.25
CA GLU A 182 3.26 4.43 -11.51
C GLU A 182 4.37 4.32 -10.47
N ALA A 183 5.23 5.34 -10.40
CA ALA A 183 6.21 5.51 -9.34
C ALA A 183 5.88 6.79 -8.58
N ARG A 184 5.67 6.67 -7.26
CA ARG A 184 5.22 7.78 -6.42
C ARG A 184 6.09 7.89 -5.16
N TYR A 185 6.76 9.00 -4.97
CA TYR A 185 7.52 9.28 -3.76
C TYR A 185 6.58 9.75 -2.65
N HIS A 186 6.67 9.15 -1.48
CA HIS A 186 5.92 9.51 -0.29
C HIS A 186 6.85 10.01 0.81
N ARG A 187 6.45 11.09 1.47
CA ARG A 187 7.12 11.64 2.65
C ARG A 187 6.14 11.83 3.78
N ILE A 188 6.38 11.14 4.88
CA ILE A 188 5.60 11.25 6.12
C ILE A 188 6.36 12.16 7.08
N PHE A 189 5.71 13.22 7.57
CA PHE A 189 6.31 14.15 8.51
C PHE A 189 6.21 13.60 9.93
N MET A 190 7.37 13.33 10.55
CA MET A 190 7.48 12.87 11.93
C MET A 190 8.03 14.01 12.78
N ASN A 191 7.87 13.94 14.11
CA ASN A 191 8.48 14.93 15.00
C ASN A 191 10.01 14.77 14.97
N GLY A 192 10.72 15.73 14.36
CA GLY A 192 12.17 15.74 14.24
C GLY A 192 12.78 14.79 13.19
N SER A 193 11.95 14.09 12.40
CA SER A 193 12.41 13.18 11.35
C SER A 193 11.36 13.04 10.24
N HIS A 194 11.64 12.22 9.23
CA HIS A 194 10.69 11.87 8.19
C HIS A 194 10.87 10.41 7.78
N THR A 195 9.82 9.83 7.22
CA THR A 195 9.87 8.50 6.61
C THR A 195 9.61 8.66 5.13
N ASP A 196 10.58 8.26 4.31
CA ASP A 196 10.55 8.40 2.86
C ASP A 196 10.54 7.03 2.19
N TYR A 197 9.64 6.83 1.23
CA TYR A 197 9.59 5.59 0.45
C TYR A 197 9.00 5.83 -0.94
N LEU A 198 9.34 4.95 -1.87
CA LEU A 198 8.98 4.98 -3.28
C LEU A 198 8.24 3.70 -3.66
N PRO A 199 6.92 3.63 -3.59
CA PRO A 199 6.15 2.56 -4.20
C PRO A 199 6.19 2.67 -5.72
N ILE A 200 6.37 1.51 -6.37
CA ILE A 200 6.21 1.32 -7.80
C ILE A 200 5.05 0.36 -7.97
N THR A 201 3.95 0.85 -8.52
CA THR A 201 2.67 0.15 -8.59
C THR A 201 2.30 -0.13 -10.04
N PHE A 202 1.88 -1.33 -10.31
CA PHE A 202 1.32 -1.76 -11.58
C PHE A 202 -0.14 -2.13 -11.38
N GLY A 203 -1.00 -1.73 -12.29
CA GLY A 203 -2.41 -1.96 -12.10
C GLY A 203 -3.26 -1.65 -13.31
N PHE A 204 -4.55 -1.53 -13.04
CA PHE A 204 -5.57 -1.21 -14.02
C PHE A 204 -6.38 0.00 -13.55
N ARG A 205 -6.69 0.87 -14.51
CA ARG A 205 -7.53 2.05 -14.29
C ARG A 205 -8.58 2.19 -15.38
N ARG A 206 -9.75 2.66 -14.98
CA ARG A 206 -10.87 2.94 -15.88
C ARG A 206 -11.44 4.32 -15.62
#